data_c27f29a2d49f4d42c245cc96a2879e36
#
_entry.id   c27f29a2d49f4d42c245cc96a2879e36
#
_cell.length_a   1.000
_cell.length_b   1.000
_cell.length_c   1.000
_cell.angle_alpha   90.00
_cell.angle_beta   90.00
_cell.angle_gamma   90.00
#
_symmetry.space_group_name_H-M   'P 1'
#
loop_
_entity.id
_entity.type
_entity.pdbx_description
1 polymer ?
#
loop_
_entity_poly.entity_id
_entity_poly.type
_entity_poly.pdbx_seq_one_letter_code
_entity_poly.pdbx_strand_id
1 'polypeptide(L)'
;MLYLYAGNRLEGLADSLAETLRTPLPDLFARETIVVQSRGMSRWLSLRLAERLGVWAQAEFIYPAVLIERLCDDPRGGRWPDRDGLVWALWEALPECLARPEFEALRSYLADDGDGVKRIQLARRVADVLDKYLAYRPDLIRRWDRGEVADDADERWQAVLWRILTERYGPFHRAARQETLRRRLRAGDVPADRLPARVAVFGISALPPAQMDFFEALALRADVRFFVMNPCRAYWGDLRSDREQTALLARAG
;
A
#
# COMPACT_ATOMS: atom_id res chain seq x y z
N MET A 1 3.57 -9.38 -18.00
CA MET A 1 3.63 -8.21 -18.91
C MET A 1 2.67 -7.15 -18.41
N LEU A 2 2.97 -5.83 -18.61
CA LEU A 2 2.12 -4.75 -18.16
C LEU A 2 1.46 -4.05 -19.35
N TYR A 3 0.13 -3.92 -19.32
CA TYR A 3 -0.66 -3.22 -20.33
C TYR A 3 -1.43 -2.06 -19.72
N LEU A 4 -1.56 -0.97 -20.45
CA LEU A 4 -2.30 0.22 -20.05
C LEU A 4 -3.42 0.51 -21.06
N TYR A 5 -4.66 0.50 -20.59
CA TYR A 5 -5.85 0.93 -21.33
C TYR A 5 -6.33 2.26 -20.74
N ALA A 6 -6.26 3.32 -21.50
CA ALA A 6 -6.71 4.65 -21.09
C ALA A 6 -7.97 5.04 -21.82
N GLY A 7 -8.95 5.61 -21.12
CA GLY A 7 -10.20 6.06 -21.70
C GLY A 7 -10.89 7.12 -20.86
N ASN A 8 -11.73 7.95 -21.48
CA ASN A 8 -12.46 9.01 -20.78
C ASN A 8 -13.86 8.60 -20.31
N ARG A 9 -14.23 7.33 -20.50
CA ARG A 9 -15.53 6.76 -20.11
C ARG A 9 -15.32 5.40 -19.45
N LEU A 10 -15.89 5.22 -18.26
CA LEU A 10 -15.82 3.94 -17.53
C LEU A 10 -16.46 2.79 -18.29
N GLU A 11 -17.56 3.07 -19.01
CA GLU A 11 -18.24 2.06 -19.82
C GLU A 11 -17.34 1.53 -20.94
N GLY A 12 -16.58 2.40 -21.61
CA GLY A 12 -15.64 2.00 -22.65
C GLY A 12 -14.47 1.18 -22.09
N LEU A 13 -13.99 1.53 -20.90
CA LEU A 13 -12.97 0.73 -20.20
C LEU A 13 -13.51 -0.62 -19.78
N ALA A 14 -14.77 -0.70 -19.32
CA ALA A 14 -15.42 -1.97 -19.00
C ALA A 14 -15.63 -2.84 -20.23
N ASP A 15 -15.96 -2.24 -21.38
CA ASP A 15 -16.06 -2.94 -22.66
C ASP A 15 -14.69 -3.51 -23.10
N SER A 16 -13.60 -2.74 -22.92
CA SER A 16 -12.23 -3.20 -23.18
C SER A 16 -11.81 -4.33 -22.23
N LEU A 17 -12.22 -4.25 -20.95
CA LEU A 17 -12.02 -5.34 -20.01
C LEU A 17 -12.81 -6.59 -20.42
N ALA A 18 -14.10 -6.44 -20.78
CA ALA A 18 -14.92 -7.55 -21.24
C ALA A 18 -14.29 -8.25 -22.46
N GLU A 19 -13.74 -7.50 -23.41
CA GLU A 19 -13.03 -8.07 -24.56
C GLU A 19 -11.79 -8.85 -24.14
N THR A 20 -11.02 -8.32 -23.17
CA THR A 20 -9.88 -9.03 -22.58
C THR A 20 -10.30 -10.38 -21.95
N LEU A 21 -11.44 -10.39 -21.26
CA LEU A 21 -11.94 -11.55 -20.51
C LEU A 21 -12.57 -12.62 -21.43
N ARG A 22 -12.84 -12.33 -22.70
CA ARG A 22 -13.25 -13.34 -23.70
C ARG A 22 -12.19 -14.41 -23.92
N THR A 23 -10.92 -14.07 -23.72
CA THR A 23 -9.83 -15.05 -23.71
C THR A 23 -9.79 -15.69 -22.32
N PRO A 24 -10.17 -16.97 -22.18
CA PRO A 24 -10.21 -17.62 -20.87
C PRO A 24 -8.81 -17.78 -20.29
N LEU A 25 -8.75 -17.93 -18.99
CA LEU A 25 -7.52 -18.33 -18.31
C LEU A 25 -7.16 -19.78 -18.68
N PRO A 26 -5.86 -20.17 -18.64
CA PRO A 26 -5.43 -21.52 -18.96
C PRO A 26 -6.08 -22.60 -18.08
N ASP A 27 -6.34 -22.28 -16.81
CA ASP A 27 -7.07 -23.13 -15.87
C ASP A 27 -8.53 -22.68 -15.82
N LEU A 28 -9.45 -23.59 -16.13
CA LEU A 28 -10.90 -23.35 -16.11
C LEU A 28 -11.45 -23.03 -14.72
N PHE A 29 -10.78 -23.42 -13.66
CA PHE A 29 -11.16 -23.14 -12.27
C PHE A 29 -10.46 -21.90 -11.69
N ALA A 30 -9.49 -21.34 -12.42
CA ALA A 30 -8.84 -20.09 -12.01
C ALA A 30 -9.83 -18.93 -12.01
N ARG A 31 -9.68 -18.03 -11.05
CA ARG A 31 -10.49 -16.82 -10.96
C ARG A 31 -9.78 -15.64 -11.59
N GLU A 32 -10.54 -14.84 -12.31
CA GLU A 32 -10.09 -13.52 -12.74
C GLU A 32 -9.90 -12.62 -11.52
N THR A 33 -8.72 -12.06 -11.36
CA THR A 33 -8.43 -11.14 -10.25
C THR A 33 -8.65 -9.70 -10.73
N ILE A 34 -9.69 -9.04 -10.21
CA ILE A 34 -10.03 -7.67 -10.56
C ILE A 34 -9.82 -6.76 -9.35
N VAL A 35 -8.86 -5.85 -9.47
CA VAL A 35 -8.49 -4.90 -8.43
C VAL A 35 -9.30 -3.62 -8.59
N VAL A 36 -10.05 -3.25 -7.55
CA VAL A 36 -10.95 -2.08 -7.54
C VAL A 36 -10.80 -1.27 -6.26
N GLN A 37 -11.30 -0.02 -6.26
CA GLN A 37 -11.24 0.86 -5.07
C GLN A 37 -12.42 0.70 -4.12
N SER A 38 -13.56 0.19 -4.57
CA SER A 38 -14.78 0.17 -3.75
C SER A 38 -15.71 -0.98 -4.09
N ARG A 39 -16.58 -1.32 -3.14
CA ARG A 39 -17.68 -2.28 -3.37
C ARG A 39 -18.67 -1.80 -4.41
N GLY A 40 -18.90 -0.47 -4.50
CA GLY A 40 -19.74 0.12 -5.54
C GLY A 40 -19.18 -0.16 -6.93
N MET A 41 -17.87 0.04 -7.12
CA MET A 41 -17.19 -0.26 -8.37
C MET A 41 -17.24 -1.75 -8.72
N SER A 42 -17.01 -2.64 -7.77
CA SER A 42 -17.10 -4.09 -8.03
C SER A 42 -18.49 -4.52 -8.45
N ARG A 43 -19.53 -4.00 -7.80
CA ARG A 43 -20.91 -4.31 -8.15
C ARG A 43 -21.29 -3.77 -9.53
N TRP A 44 -20.99 -2.52 -9.83
CA TRP A 44 -21.25 -1.90 -11.13
C TRP A 44 -20.54 -2.66 -12.25
N LEU A 45 -19.24 -2.93 -12.05
CA LEU A 45 -18.44 -3.63 -13.06
C LEU A 45 -18.92 -5.07 -13.28
N SER A 46 -19.32 -5.77 -12.22
CA SER A 46 -19.88 -7.13 -12.32
C SER A 46 -21.16 -7.16 -13.17
N LEU A 47 -22.07 -6.21 -12.97
CA LEU A 47 -23.29 -6.08 -13.79
C LEU A 47 -22.94 -5.76 -15.23
N ARG A 48 -22.03 -4.83 -15.46
CA ARG A 48 -21.60 -4.42 -16.80
C ARG A 48 -20.95 -5.56 -17.57
N LEU A 49 -20.09 -6.36 -16.90
CA LEU A 49 -19.47 -7.53 -17.51
C LEU A 49 -20.49 -8.62 -17.82
N ALA A 50 -21.49 -8.84 -16.96
CA ALA A 50 -22.58 -9.77 -17.23
C ALA A 50 -23.41 -9.37 -18.46
N GLU A 51 -23.71 -8.06 -18.63
CA GLU A 51 -24.38 -7.54 -19.82
C GLU A 51 -23.58 -7.79 -21.11
N ARG A 52 -22.24 -7.71 -21.05
CA ARG A 52 -21.36 -7.85 -22.22
C ARG A 52 -20.99 -9.29 -22.55
N LEU A 53 -20.89 -10.15 -21.55
CA LEU A 53 -20.44 -11.54 -21.69
C LEU A 53 -21.60 -12.55 -21.65
N GLY A 54 -22.81 -12.10 -21.29
CA GLY A 54 -23.98 -12.96 -21.09
C GLY A 54 -23.95 -13.62 -19.70
N VAL A 55 -22.93 -14.40 -19.41
CA VAL A 55 -22.70 -15.01 -18.10
C VAL A 55 -21.38 -14.50 -17.54
N TRP A 56 -21.41 -14.03 -16.29
CA TRP A 56 -20.24 -13.57 -15.58
C TRP A 56 -20.11 -14.31 -14.25
N ALA A 57 -19.06 -15.12 -14.13
CA ALA A 57 -18.75 -15.92 -12.96
C ALA A 57 -17.22 -16.04 -12.79
N GLN A 58 -16.79 -16.66 -11.70
CA GLN A 58 -15.37 -16.94 -11.43
C GLN A 58 -14.45 -15.71 -11.43
N ALA A 59 -14.96 -14.59 -10.93
CA ALA A 59 -14.15 -13.40 -10.67
C ALA A 59 -14.00 -13.15 -9.17
N GLU A 60 -12.86 -12.63 -8.82
CA GLU A 60 -12.57 -12.11 -7.50
C GLU A 60 -12.31 -10.62 -7.59
N PHE A 61 -13.14 -9.84 -6.87
CA PHE A 61 -12.91 -8.41 -6.71
C PHE A 61 -12.14 -8.15 -5.41
N ILE A 62 -11.00 -7.50 -5.51
CA ILE A 62 -10.07 -7.31 -4.40
C ILE A 62 -9.55 -5.87 -4.35
N TYR A 63 -9.18 -5.37 -3.17
CA TYR A 63 -8.52 -4.07 -3.04
C TYR A 63 -7.01 -4.21 -3.22
N PRO A 64 -6.31 -3.16 -3.72
CA PRO A 64 -4.85 -3.21 -3.95
C PRO A 64 -4.08 -3.69 -2.71
N ALA A 65 -4.35 -3.09 -1.56
CA ALA A 65 -3.67 -3.45 -0.31
C ALA A 65 -3.91 -4.90 0.11
N VAL A 66 -5.13 -5.42 -0.13
CA VAL A 66 -5.49 -6.81 0.22
C VAL A 66 -4.80 -7.81 -0.71
N LEU A 67 -4.71 -7.51 -2.02
CA LEU A 67 -3.95 -8.35 -2.96
C LEU A 67 -2.47 -8.43 -2.57
N ILE A 68 -1.85 -7.27 -2.29
CA ILE A 68 -0.46 -7.20 -1.87
C ILE A 68 -0.23 -8.01 -0.60
N GLU A 69 -1.08 -7.81 0.41
CA GLU A 69 -0.97 -8.50 1.69
C GLU A 69 -1.11 -10.02 1.55
N ARG A 70 -2.05 -10.49 0.74
CA ARG A 70 -2.23 -11.92 0.42
C ARG A 70 -0.97 -12.52 -0.22
N LEU A 71 -0.31 -11.81 -1.11
CA LEU A 71 0.92 -12.28 -1.76
C LEU A 71 2.15 -12.15 -0.85
N CYS A 72 2.11 -11.25 0.14
CA CYS A 72 3.13 -11.15 1.19
C CYS A 72 3.02 -12.26 2.24
N ASP A 73 1.89 -13.00 2.27
CA ASP A 73 1.62 -13.98 3.33
C ASP A 73 2.66 -15.10 3.29
N ASP A 74 3.55 -15.08 4.31
CA ASP A 74 4.53 -16.12 4.56
C ASP A 74 4.18 -16.78 5.89
N PRO A 75 3.75 -18.04 5.88
CA PRO A 75 3.41 -18.77 7.11
C PRO A 75 4.55 -18.83 8.14
N ARG A 76 5.79 -18.58 7.69
CA ARG A 76 7.00 -18.59 8.52
C ARG A 76 7.33 -17.20 9.09
N GLY A 77 6.64 -16.15 8.62
CA GLY A 77 6.84 -14.78 9.08
C GLY A 77 6.26 -14.55 10.47
N GLY A 78 6.97 -13.79 11.29
CA GLY A 78 6.44 -13.29 12.55
C GLY A 78 5.20 -12.41 12.33
N ARG A 79 4.37 -12.30 13.35
CA ARG A 79 3.15 -11.49 13.28
C ARG A 79 3.44 -10.08 13.81
N TRP A 80 3.53 -9.11 12.92
CA TRP A 80 3.56 -7.70 13.29
C TRP A 80 2.16 -7.27 13.76
N PRO A 81 2.04 -6.47 14.83
CA PRO A 81 0.76 -5.97 15.29
C PRO A 81 0.01 -5.21 14.19
N ASP A 82 -1.29 -5.43 14.10
CA ASP A 82 -2.16 -4.57 13.30
C ASP A 82 -2.29 -3.18 13.97
N ARG A 83 -3.07 -2.27 13.37
CA ARG A 83 -3.22 -0.91 13.88
C ARG A 83 -3.69 -0.88 15.33
N ASP A 84 -4.63 -1.71 15.70
CA ASP A 84 -5.15 -1.74 17.07
C ASP A 84 -4.16 -2.40 18.03
N GLY A 85 -3.48 -3.45 17.59
CA GLY A 85 -2.36 -4.06 18.31
C GLY A 85 -1.20 -3.09 18.54
N LEU A 86 -0.91 -2.21 17.57
CA LEU A 86 0.10 -1.14 17.73
C LEU A 86 -0.27 -0.14 18.83
N VAL A 87 -1.56 0.16 19.02
CA VAL A 87 -1.98 1.04 20.12
C VAL A 87 -1.58 0.47 21.47
N TRP A 88 -1.83 -0.82 21.68
CA TRP A 88 -1.45 -1.50 22.92
C TRP A 88 0.07 -1.66 23.07
N ALA A 89 0.76 -2.02 21.99
CA ALA A 89 2.21 -2.11 21.98
C ALA A 89 2.87 -0.78 22.36
N LEU A 90 2.34 0.34 21.85
CA LEU A 90 2.80 1.68 22.17
C LEU A 90 2.42 2.09 23.60
N TRP A 91 1.22 1.75 24.05
CA TRP A 91 0.80 1.97 25.43
C TRP A 91 1.75 1.33 26.43
N GLU A 92 2.20 0.12 26.16
CA GLU A 92 3.16 -0.61 26.99
C GLU A 92 4.59 -0.05 26.89
N ALA A 93 5.03 0.36 25.68
CA ALA A 93 6.39 0.83 25.45
C ALA A 93 6.64 2.26 25.96
N LEU A 94 5.62 3.14 25.92
CA LEU A 94 5.79 4.56 26.25
C LEU A 94 6.42 4.81 27.63
N PRO A 95 6.01 4.16 28.75
CA PRO A 95 6.62 4.40 30.05
C PRO A 95 8.13 4.19 30.08
N GLU A 96 8.63 3.15 29.43
CA GLU A 96 10.06 2.83 29.32
C GLU A 96 10.81 3.87 28.47
N CYS A 97 10.13 4.42 27.46
CA CYS A 97 10.69 5.42 26.56
C CYS A 97 10.85 6.79 27.24
N LEU A 98 9.91 7.18 28.12
CA LEU A 98 9.89 8.51 28.74
C LEU A 98 11.12 8.82 29.60
N ALA A 99 11.90 7.82 30.03
CA ALA A 99 13.16 8.02 30.74
C ALA A 99 14.29 8.53 29.83
N ARG A 100 14.16 8.42 28.52
CA ARG A 100 15.18 8.78 27.54
C ARG A 100 15.11 10.28 27.18
N PRO A 101 16.25 10.94 26.91
CA PRO A 101 16.28 12.37 26.60
C PRO A 101 15.49 12.76 25.36
N GLU A 102 15.43 11.88 24.35
CA GLU A 102 14.69 12.12 23.09
C GLU A 102 13.18 12.29 23.33
N PHE A 103 12.65 11.82 24.45
CA PHE A 103 11.23 11.85 24.80
C PHE A 103 10.83 13.01 25.73
N GLU A 104 11.66 14.02 25.88
CA GLU A 104 11.39 15.15 26.82
C GLU A 104 10.06 15.84 26.52
N ALA A 105 9.75 16.12 25.25
CA ALA A 105 8.50 16.75 24.85
C ALA A 105 7.28 15.86 25.22
N LEU A 106 7.37 14.56 24.99
CA LEU A 106 6.30 13.62 25.33
C LEU A 106 6.16 13.42 26.83
N ARG A 107 7.26 13.41 27.58
CA ARG A 107 7.28 13.37 29.05
C ARG A 107 6.57 14.60 29.63
N SER A 108 6.88 15.78 29.11
CA SER A 108 6.22 17.03 29.51
C SER A 108 4.72 17.02 29.20
N TYR A 109 4.33 16.50 28.03
CA TYR A 109 2.92 16.35 27.65
C TYR A 109 2.15 15.40 28.58
N LEU A 110 2.79 14.34 29.07
CA LEU A 110 2.19 13.32 29.93
C LEU A 110 2.38 13.59 31.43
N ALA A 111 2.99 14.71 31.85
CA ALA A 111 3.33 14.98 33.23
C ALA A 111 2.12 15.01 34.18
N ASP A 112 0.95 15.40 33.68
CA ASP A 112 -0.31 15.47 34.43
C ASP A 112 -1.30 14.34 34.09
N ASP A 113 -0.83 13.24 33.46
CA ASP A 113 -1.65 12.09 33.04
C ASP A 113 -1.80 11.06 34.19
N GLY A 114 -2.50 11.44 35.25
CA GLY A 114 -2.70 10.57 36.41
C GLY A 114 -3.62 9.37 36.17
N ASP A 115 -4.54 9.47 35.21
CA ASP A 115 -5.52 8.44 34.85
C ASP A 115 -5.16 7.63 33.58
N GLY A 116 -4.08 7.98 32.90
CA GLY A 116 -3.61 7.31 31.68
C GLY A 116 -4.40 7.64 30.41
N VAL A 117 -5.34 8.60 30.46
CA VAL A 117 -6.14 8.98 29.28
C VAL A 117 -5.30 9.65 28.21
N LYS A 118 -4.41 10.57 28.58
CA LYS A 118 -3.51 11.21 27.60
C LYS A 118 -2.56 10.19 26.95
N ARG A 119 -2.04 9.24 27.73
CA ARG A 119 -1.16 8.19 27.20
C ARG A 119 -1.85 7.32 26.17
N ILE A 120 -3.10 6.88 26.39
CA ILE A 120 -3.81 6.08 25.38
C ILE A 120 -4.18 6.90 24.13
N GLN A 121 -4.49 8.19 24.30
CA GLN A 121 -4.72 9.09 23.17
C GLN A 121 -3.46 9.30 22.34
N LEU A 122 -2.31 9.49 23.00
CA LEU A 122 -1.01 9.58 22.35
C LEU A 122 -0.67 8.29 21.62
N ALA A 123 -0.82 7.12 22.27
CA ALA A 123 -0.57 5.82 21.66
C ALA A 123 -1.41 5.62 20.37
N ARG A 124 -2.70 6.00 20.39
CA ARG A 124 -3.57 5.96 19.20
C ARG A 124 -3.06 6.87 18.09
N ARG A 125 -2.66 8.10 18.44
CA ARG A 125 -2.14 9.07 17.46
C ARG A 125 -0.86 8.58 16.82
N VAL A 126 0.06 8.06 17.62
CA VAL A 126 1.33 7.51 17.12
C VAL A 126 1.10 6.26 16.27
N ALA A 127 0.20 5.37 16.68
CA ALA A 127 -0.19 4.20 15.87
C ALA A 127 -0.72 4.62 14.49
N ASP A 128 -1.60 5.64 14.43
CA ASP A 128 -2.11 6.18 13.17
C ASP A 128 -1.00 6.76 12.28
N VAL A 129 -0.02 7.44 12.88
CA VAL A 129 1.11 8.00 12.14
C VAL A 129 2.01 6.90 11.61
N LEU A 130 2.35 5.91 12.43
CA LEU A 130 3.18 4.77 12.01
C LEU A 130 2.49 3.95 10.92
N ASP A 131 1.18 3.72 11.01
CA ASP A 131 0.43 3.04 9.95
C ASP A 131 0.47 3.81 8.62
N LYS A 132 0.37 5.14 8.68
CA LYS A 132 0.54 6.00 7.49
C LYS A 132 1.97 5.94 6.94
N TYR A 133 3.00 5.94 7.80
CA TYR A 133 4.38 5.80 7.34
C TYR A 133 4.62 4.45 6.66
N LEU A 134 4.08 3.37 7.23
CA LEU A 134 4.14 2.04 6.59
C LEU A 134 3.47 2.00 5.21
N ALA A 135 2.46 2.83 4.98
CA ALA A 135 1.73 2.88 3.71
C ALA A 135 2.36 3.85 2.70
N TYR A 136 2.73 5.06 3.16
CA TYR A 136 3.07 6.18 2.27
C TYR A 136 4.54 6.59 2.33
N ARG A 137 5.25 6.22 3.40
CA ARG A 137 6.65 6.54 3.60
C ARG A 137 7.49 5.30 3.97
N PRO A 138 7.39 4.22 3.18
CA PRO A 138 8.20 3.02 3.43
C PRO A 138 9.72 3.29 3.33
N ASP A 139 10.12 4.36 2.64
CA ASP A 139 11.49 4.87 2.59
C ASP A 139 11.99 5.30 3.96
N LEU A 140 11.17 6.07 4.71
CA LEU A 140 11.47 6.53 6.06
C LEU A 140 11.62 5.33 7.02
N ILE A 141 10.66 4.43 7.00
CA ILE A 141 10.68 3.22 7.83
C ILE A 141 11.94 2.39 7.57
N ARG A 142 12.32 2.19 6.30
CA ARG A 142 13.55 1.46 5.95
C ARG A 142 14.83 2.16 6.39
N ARG A 143 14.86 3.50 6.44
CA ARG A 143 15.98 4.25 7.03
C ARG A 143 16.10 3.91 8.53
N TRP A 144 14.98 3.96 9.24
CA TRP A 144 14.96 3.62 10.68
C TRP A 144 15.36 2.18 10.96
N ASP A 145 14.95 1.22 10.10
CA ASP A 145 15.40 -0.18 10.18
C ASP A 145 16.92 -0.32 10.07
N ARG A 146 17.58 0.57 9.31
CA ARG A 146 19.04 0.63 9.20
C ARG A 146 19.73 1.47 10.28
N GLY A 147 18.94 2.07 11.18
CA GLY A 147 19.44 2.97 12.22
C GLY A 147 19.80 4.38 11.71
N GLU A 148 19.40 4.72 10.48
CA GLU A 148 19.61 6.05 9.88
C GLU A 148 18.48 7.00 10.33
N VAL A 149 18.83 8.08 11.02
CA VAL A 149 17.88 9.07 11.54
C VAL A 149 18.35 10.46 11.13
N ALA A 150 17.43 11.32 10.70
CA ALA A 150 17.77 12.71 10.39
C ALA A 150 18.10 13.49 11.69
N ASP A 151 18.80 14.60 11.54
CA ASP A 151 19.07 15.50 12.67
C ASP A 151 17.85 16.40 12.96
N ASP A 152 16.76 15.73 13.33
CA ASP A 152 15.46 16.31 13.67
C ASP A 152 14.95 15.70 14.97
N ALA A 153 14.58 16.55 15.93
CA ALA A 153 14.16 16.10 17.26
C ALA A 153 12.87 15.26 17.20
N ASP A 154 11.95 15.63 16.32
CA ASP A 154 10.69 14.91 16.15
C ASP A 154 10.88 13.57 15.45
N GLU A 155 11.82 13.45 14.52
CA GLU A 155 12.17 12.17 13.91
C GLU A 155 12.92 11.26 14.89
N ARG A 156 13.79 11.82 15.73
CA ARG A 156 14.64 11.03 16.65
C ARG A 156 13.81 10.17 17.61
N TRP A 157 12.85 10.74 18.33
CA TRP A 157 12.05 9.95 19.27
C TRP A 157 11.18 8.91 18.56
N GLN A 158 10.67 9.22 17.36
CA GLN A 158 9.89 8.27 16.57
C GLN A 158 10.73 7.09 16.12
N ALA A 159 11.96 7.32 15.65
CA ALA A 159 12.89 6.27 15.25
C ALA A 159 13.31 5.38 16.42
N VAL A 160 13.53 5.97 17.61
CA VAL A 160 13.83 5.20 18.84
C VAL A 160 12.64 4.32 19.20
N LEU A 161 11.42 4.86 19.18
CA LEU A 161 10.20 4.11 19.46
C LEU A 161 9.98 2.98 18.44
N TRP A 162 10.21 3.26 17.15
CA TRP A 162 10.16 2.27 16.09
C TRP A 162 11.13 1.11 16.34
N ARG A 163 12.36 1.40 16.76
CA ARG A 163 13.36 0.38 17.08
C ARG A 163 12.90 -0.52 18.22
N ILE A 164 12.35 0.05 19.29
CA ILE A 164 11.80 -0.73 20.41
C ILE A 164 10.68 -1.67 19.93
N LEU A 165 9.81 -1.20 19.04
CA LEU A 165 8.76 -2.03 18.46
C LEU A 165 9.35 -3.16 17.58
N THR A 166 10.36 -2.87 16.76
CA THR A 166 11.00 -3.88 15.91
C THR A 166 11.81 -4.90 16.70
N GLU A 167 12.43 -4.51 17.80
CA GLU A 167 13.08 -5.42 18.75
C GLU A 167 12.08 -6.37 19.43
N ARG A 168 10.88 -5.87 19.76
CA ARG A 168 9.84 -6.65 20.44
C ARG A 168 9.06 -7.58 19.51
N TYR A 169 8.72 -7.11 18.29
CA TYR A 169 7.84 -7.82 17.36
C TYR A 169 8.57 -8.35 16.11
N GLY A 170 9.87 -8.11 15.99
CA GLY A 170 10.67 -8.48 14.83
C GLY A 170 10.51 -7.55 13.63
N PRO A 171 11.30 -7.76 12.58
CA PRO A 171 11.34 -6.90 11.38
C PRO A 171 10.24 -7.21 10.36
N PHE A 172 9.17 -7.92 10.74
CA PHE A 172 8.15 -8.45 9.81
C PHE A 172 7.01 -7.48 9.55
N HIS A 173 7.23 -6.18 9.71
CA HIS A 173 6.24 -5.16 9.43
C HIS A 173 5.89 -5.08 7.93
N ARG A 174 4.74 -4.48 7.61
CA ARG A 174 4.18 -4.44 6.25
C ARG A 174 5.19 -3.96 5.19
N ALA A 175 5.92 -2.88 5.44
CA ALA A 175 6.87 -2.35 4.47
C ALA A 175 8.03 -3.32 4.17
N ALA A 176 8.55 -4.04 5.18
CA ALA A 176 9.61 -5.03 4.99
C ALA A 176 9.10 -6.27 4.21
N ARG A 177 7.88 -6.73 4.52
CA ARG A 177 7.25 -7.86 3.80
C ARG A 177 7.00 -7.52 2.33
N GLN A 178 6.49 -6.32 2.06
CA GLN A 178 6.26 -5.84 0.69
C GLN A 178 7.56 -5.68 -0.09
N GLU A 179 8.63 -5.18 0.52
CA GLU A 179 9.95 -5.10 -0.12
C GLU A 179 10.51 -6.48 -0.43
N THR A 180 10.38 -7.41 0.50
CA THR A 180 10.81 -8.81 0.29
C THR A 180 10.03 -9.45 -0.86
N LEU A 181 8.70 -9.26 -0.92
CA LEU A 181 7.88 -9.74 -2.01
C LEU A 181 8.33 -9.14 -3.36
N ARG A 182 8.53 -7.82 -3.45
CA ARG A 182 8.98 -7.15 -4.68
C ARG A 182 10.33 -7.70 -5.16
N ARG A 183 11.27 -7.88 -4.24
CA ARG A 183 12.58 -8.48 -4.57
C ARG A 183 12.42 -9.90 -5.10
N ARG A 184 11.61 -10.74 -4.46
CA ARG A 184 11.34 -12.12 -4.89
C ARG A 184 10.63 -12.17 -6.25
N LEU A 185 9.66 -11.29 -6.50
CA LEU A 185 8.99 -11.16 -7.80
C LEU A 185 10.00 -10.82 -8.92
N ARG A 186 10.91 -9.87 -8.67
CA ARG A 186 11.96 -9.51 -9.64
C ARG A 186 12.93 -10.64 -9.88
N ALA A 187 13.33 -11.36 -8.84
CA ALA A 187 14.23 -12.52 -8.94
C ALA A 187 13.58 -13.77 -9.56
N GLY A 188 12.25 -13.86 -9.54
CA GLY A 188 11.53 -15.06 -10.01
C GLY A 188 11.37 -16.15 -8.95
N ASP A 189 11.55 -15.79 -7.68
CA ASP A 189 11.55 -16.71 -6.55
C ASP A 189 10.14 -16.92 -5.95
N VAL A 190 9.10 -16.38 -6.58
CA VAL A 190 7.70 -16.61 -6.17
C VAL A 190 7.13 -17.73 -7.04
N PRO A 191 6.63 -18.83 -6.44
CA PRO A 191 6.03 -19.92 -7.19
C PRO A 191 4.83 -19.45 -8.02
N ALA A 192 4.70 -19.96 -9.25
CA ALA A 192 3.68 -19.52 -10.20
C ALA A 192 2.25 -19.81 -9.73
N ASP A 193 2.05 -20.89 -8.98
CA ASP A 193 0.76 -21.29 -8.38
C ASP A 193 0.28 -20.34 -7.27
N ARG A 194 1.18 -19.53 -6.71
CA ARG A 194 0.86 -18.47 -5.76
C ARG A 194 0.47 -17.15 -6.42
N LEU A 195 0.69 -17.01 -7.71
CA LEU A 195 0.43 -15.78 -8.43
C LEU A 195 -0.87 -15.87 -9.25
N PRO A 196 -1.66 -14.80 -9.30
CA PRO A 196 -2.77 -14.74 -10.23
C PRO A 196 -2.25 -14.77 -11.67
N ALA A 197 -2.87 -15.56 -12.53
CA ALA A 197 -2.48 -15.64 -13.93
C ALA A 197 -2.69 -14.29 -14.66
N ARG A 198 -3.79 -13.59 -14.31
CA ARG A 198 -4.13 -12.26 -14.83
C ARG A 198 -4.67 -11.37 -13.71
N VAL A 199 -4.27 -10.11 -13.72
CA VAL A 199 -4.74 -9.06 -12.81
C VAL A 199 -5.21 -7.86 -13.62
N ALA A 200 -6.49 -7.51 -13.48
CA ALA A 200 -7.05 -6.29 -14.04
C ALA A 200 -7.20 -5.23 -12.95
N VAL A 201 -6.49 -4.12 -13.04
CA VAL A 201 -6.62 -2.96 -12.15
C VAL A 201 -7.59 -1.99 -12.80
N PHE A 202 -8.81 -1.84 -12.25
CA PHE A 202 -9.89 -1.13 -12.92
C PHE A 202 -10.34 0.12 -12.16
N GLY A 203 -10.37 1.25 -12.87
CA GLY A 203 -10.97 2.50 -12.42
C GLY A 203 -10.28 3.13 -11.20
N ILE A 204 -9.02 2.80 -10.97
CA ILE A 204 -8.22 3.38 -9.88
C ILE A 204 -7.50 4.62 -10.41
N SER A 205 -7.83 5.79 -9.87
CA SER A 205 -7.28 7.08 -10.32
C SER A 205 -5.92 7.40 -9.72
N ALA A 206 -5.61 6.85 -8.54
CA ALA A 206 -4.34 7.09 -7.86
C ALA A 206 -3.95 5.86 -7.03
N LEU A 207 -2.69 5.48 -7.10
CA LEU A 207 -2.06 4.45 -6.27
C LEU A 207 -0.83 5.06 -5.58
N PRO A 208 -0.57 4.72 -4.32
CA PRO A 208 0.70 5.04 -3.68
C PRO A 208 1.88 4.49 -4.49
N PRO A 209 3.03 5.18 -4.56
CA PRO A 209 4.19 4.72 -5.33
C PRO A 209 4.61 3.28 -5.02
N ALA A 210 4.58 2.89 -3.74
CA ALA A 210 4.93 1.54 -3.32
C ALA A 210 3.99 0.45 -3.89
N GLN A 211 2.71 0.79 -4.16
CA GLN A 211 1.77 -0.12 -4.80
C GLN A 211 2.01 -0.19 -6.32
N MET A 212 2.39 0.92 -6.95
CA MET A 212 2.81 0.91 -8.36
C MET A 212 4.04 0.02 -8.55
N ASP A 213 5.09 0.21 -7.74
CA ASP A 213 6.29 -0.63 -7.75
C ASP A 213 5.97 -2.13 -7.59
N PHE A 214 4.93 -2.44 -6.78
CA PHE A 214 4.48 -3.82 -6.63
C PHE A 214 3.84 -4.35 -7.92
N PHE A 215 2.93 -3.59 -8.56
CA PHE A 215 2.30 -4.03 -9.82
C PHE A 215 3.31 -4.14 -10.96
N GLU A 216 4.31 -3.27 -11.02
CA GLU A 216 5.42 -3.39 -11.97
C GLU A 216 6.23 -4.68 -11.74
N ALA A 217 6.56 -4.99 -10.49
CA ALA A 217 7.25 -6.23 -10.16
C ALA A 217 6.39 -7.47 -10.47
N LEU A 218 5.09 -7.41 -10.16
CA LEU A 218 4.13 -8.48 -10.46
C LEU A 218 4.03 -8.71 -11.98
N ALA A 219 4.05 -7.66 -12.79
CA ALA A 219 3.96 -7.73 -14.24
C ALA A 219 5.13 -8.48 -14.91
N LEU A 220 6.23 -8.68 -14.20
CA LEU A 220 7.33 -9.55 -14.67
C LEU A 220 6.94 -11.04 -14.62
N ARG A 221 5.92 -11.41 -13.85
CA ARG A 221 5.53 -12.80 -13.55
C ARG A 221 4.10 -13.14 -13.89
N ALA A 222 3.22 -12.13 -14.04
CA ALA A 222 1.79 -12.28 -14.33
C ALA A 222 1.37 -11.31 -15.45
N ASP A 223 0.18 -11.52 -16.01
CA ASP A 223 -0.44 -10.57 -16.92
C ASP A 223 -1.15 -9.48 -16.11
N VAL A 224 -0.62 -8.25 -16.10
CA VAL A 224 -1.16 -7.11 -15.34
C VAL A 224 -1.68 -6.07 -16.31
N ARG A 225 -2.96 -5.71 -16.19
CA ARG A 225 -3.67 -4.80 -17.08
C ARG A 225 -4.33 -3.68 -16.30
N PHE A 226 -3.95 -2.44 -16.61
CA PHE A 226 -4.53 -1.25 -16.02
C PHE A 226 -5.59 -0.66 -16.93
N PHE A 227 -6.78 -0.43 -16.39
CA PHE A 227 -7.90 0.27 -17.04
C PHE A 227 -8.11 1.59 -16.30
N VAL A 228 -7.57 2.67 -16.86
CA VAL A 228 -7.41 3.97 -16.18
C VAL A 228 -8.27 5.02 -16.84
N MET A 229 -9.02 5.75 -16.02
CA MET A 229 -9.73 6.96 -16.47
C MET A 229 -8.71 8.04 -16.83
N ASN A 230 -8.74 8.46 -18.08
CA ASN A 230 -8.03 9.64 -18.56
C ASN A 230 -9.07 10.64 -19.08
N PRO A 231 -9.36 11.73 -18.35
CA PRO A 231 -10.42 12.68 -18.73
C PRO A 231 -10.05 13.55 -19.94
N CYS A 232 -8.80 13.57 -20.36
CA CYS A 232 -8.30 14.42 -21.43
C CYS A 232 -7.67 13.60 -22.57
N ARG A 233 -7.89 14.03 -23.84
CA ARG A 233 -7.22 13.43 -24.99
C ARG A 233 -5.72 13.79 -25.06
N ALA A 234 -5.37 14.99 -24.60
CA ALA A 234 -3.97 15.39 -24.52
C ALA A 234 -3.28 14.69 -23.34
N TYR A 235 -2.01 14.39 -23.52
CA TYR A 235 -1.18 13.92 -22.41
C TYR A 235 -1.03 15.07 -21.40
N TRP A 236 -1.45 14.84 -20.19
CA TRP A 236 -1.46 15.84 -19.12
C TRP A 236 -0.66 15.42 -17.88
N GLY A 237 0.04 14.29 -17.95
CA GLY A 237 0.91 13.84 -16.87
C GLY A 237 2.05 14.79 -16.56
N ASP A 238 2.43 15.68 -17.51
CA ASP A 238 3.45 16.71 -17.33
C ASP A 238 2.87 18.06 -16.90
N LEU A 239 1.53 18.19 -16.81
CA LEU A 239 0.93 19.43 -16.32
C LEU A 239 1.25 19.63 -14.85
N ARG A 240 1.95 20.72 -14.59
CA ARG A 240 2.32 21.15 -13.24
C ARG A 240 1.53 22.41 -12.91
N SER A 241 1.14 22.54 -11.65
CA SER A 241 0.56 23.79 -11.16
C SER A 241 1.59 24.92 -11.27
N ASP A 242 1.12 26.16 -11.42
CA ASP A 242 1.99 27.34 -11.46
C ASP A 242 2.96 27.40 -10.27
N ARG A 243 2.50 26.93 -9.11
CA ARG A 243 3.31 26.82 -7.89
C ARG A 243 4.45 25.80 -8.02
N GLU A 244 4.20 24.67 -8.63
CA GLU A 244 5.23 23.63 -8.87
C GLU A 244 6.22 24.08 -9.94
N GLN A 245 5.76 24.77 -10.98
CA GLN A 245 6.63 25.36 -12.01
C GLN A 245 7.55 26.41 -11.40
N THR A 246 7.00 27.32 -10.58
CA THR A 246 7.78 28.34 -9.89
C THR A 246 8.81 27.73 -8.93
N ALA A 247 8.44 26.69 -8.20
CA ALA A 247 9.36 25.99 -7.30
C ALA A 247 10.50 25.26 -8.03
N LEU A 248 10.24 24.77 -9.24
CA LEU A 248 11.28 24.12 -10.07
C LEU A 248 12.22 25.17 -10.68
N LEU A 249 11.69 26.28 -11.16
CA LEU A 249 12.51 27.40 -11.68
C LEU A 249 13.42 27.97 -10.58
N ALA A 250 12.92 28.10 -9.35
CA ALA A 250 13.70 28.55 -8.20
C ALA A 250 14.80 27.55 -7.75
N ARG A 251 14.71 26.28 -8.15
CA ARG A 251 15.74 25.26 -7.85
C ARG A 251 16.77 25.09 -8.99
N ALA A 252 16.46 25.59 -10.17
CA ALA A 252 17.30 25.46 -11.35
C ALA A 252 18.21 26.70 -11.61
N GLY A 253 18.02 27.79 -10.86
CA GLY A 253 18.87 29.00 -10.83
C GLY A 253 19.69 29.08 -9.55
#